data_ac3f8a10c46c47704b912cd9294b8ef7
#
_entry.id   ac3f8a10c46c47704b912cd9294b8ef7
#
_cell.length_a   1.000
_cell.length_b   1.000
_cell.length_c   1.000
_cell.angle_alpha   90.00
_cell.angle_beta   90.00
_cell.angle_gamma   90.00
#
_symmetry.space_group_name_H-M   'P 1'
#
loop_
_entity.id
_entity.type
_entity.pdbx_description
1 polymer ?
#
loop_
_entity_poly.entity_id
_entity_poly.type
_entity_poly.pdbx_seq_one_letter_code
_entity_poly.pdbx_strand_id
1 'polypeptide(L)'
;MNILVTGGAGYIGSILVPALLAEGHSVTVLDSFLYNQTSLLDCCNNPNLDIVRGDVRDERVVLPLLAKADAVMPLACLVGAPLCAQKPIEARSVNLDAILMLLRHASPSQLFVSPTTNSGYGVGQEGVYCTEETPMNPISLYGRLKVELEKALLDHGAVSLRLATVCGISPRMRLDLLVNDFTYRAVTDRFIVLFEAHFKRNYIHVRDVARAFLHALAHFDSMKGQPYNVGLSDANLSKMELCLEIKKQVPAFTIMEAPVGKDPDQRNYIVSNAKIEATGFHPQVSIQSAIAELVKGYQVLRRNQYANV
;
A
#
# COMPACT_ATOMS: atom_id res chain seq x y z
N MET A 1 -20.40 -7.01 9.38
CA MET A 1 -20.30 -5.55 9.38
C MET A 1 -20.47 -5.06 7.95
N ASN A 2 -20.99 -3.84 7.78
CA ASN A 2 -21.02 -3.14 6.50
C ASN A 2 -19.74 -2.33 6.36
N ILE A 3 -18.90 -2.61 5.37
CA ILE A 3 -17.59 -1.99 5.22
C ILE A 3 -17.54 -1.17 3.94
N LEU A 4 -17.24 0.12 4.05
CA LEU A 4 -16.97 0.98 2.90
C LEU A 4 -15.48 0.93 2.56
N VAL A 5 -15.16 0.48 1.34
CA VAL A 5 -13.79 0.48 0.81
C VAL A 5 -13.70 1.46 -0.36
N THR A 6 -13.10 2.62 -0.16
CA THR A 6 -12.85 3.55 -1.27
C THR A 6 -11.55 3.15 -2.01
N GLY A 7 -11.54 3.18 -3.33
CA GLY A 7 -10.42 2.66 -4.12
C GLY A 7 -10.29 1.13 -4.07
N GLY A 8 -11.41 0.42 -3.84
CA GLY A 8 -11.42 -1.02 -3.64
C GLY A 8 -11.08 -1.84 -4.89
N ALA A 9 -11.15 -1.26 -6.09
CA ALA A 9 -10.71 -1.89 -7.33
C ALA A 9 -9.20 -1.70 -7.61
N GLY A 10 -8.45 -1.04 -6.70
CA GLY A 10 -7.02 -0.79 -6.80
C GLY A 10 -6.15 -2.00 -6.43
N TYR A 11 -4.84 -1.80 -6.37
CA TYR A 11 -3.83 -2.86 -6.12
C TYR A 11 -4.03 -3.59 -4.77
N ILE A 12 -4.21 -2.85 -3.67
CA ILE A 12 -4.51 -3.44 -2.36
C ILE A 12 -5.97 -3.88 -2.30
N GLY A 13 -6.89 -3.04 -2.76
CA GLY A 13 -8.32 -3.27 -2.66
C GLY A 13 -8.79 -4.55 -3.35
N SER A 14 -8.22 -4.89 -4.51
CA SER A 14 -8.57 -6.12 -5.23
C SER A 14 -8.12 -7.43 -4.56
N ILE A 15 -7.31 -7.34 -3.51
CA ILE A 15 -6.98 -8.45 -2.60
C ILE A 15 -7.80 -8.35 -1.31
N LEU A 16 -7.99 -7.13 -0.79
CA LEU A 16 -8.68 -6.90 0.47
C LEU A 16 -10.20 -7.16 0.36
N VAL A 17 -10.84 -6.70 -0.72
CA VAL A 17 -12.30 -6.86 -0.91
C VAL A 17 -12.73 -8.34 -0.87
N PRO A 18 -12.14 -9.26 -1.67
CA PRO A 18 -12.50 -10.67 -1.56
C PRO A 18 -12.17 -11.28 -0.20
N ALA A 19 -11.12 -10.82 0.49
CA ALA A 19 -10.80 -11.27 1.83
C ALA A 19 -11.86 -10.86 2.86
N LEU A 20 -12.36 -9.61 2.81
CA LEU A 20 -13.46 -9.13 3.65
C LEU A 20 -14.77 -9.90 3.38
N LEU A 21 -15.08 -10.18 2.12
CA LEU A 21 -16.26 -10.97 1.75
C LEU A 21 -16.14 -12.41 2.27
N ALA A 22 -14.96 -13.01 2.23
CA ALA A 22 -14.70 -14.36 2.75
C ALA A 22 -14.88 -14.45 4.28
N GLU A 23 -14.61 -13.36 5.01
CA GLU A 23 -14.88 -13.24 6.46
C GLU A 23 -16.38 -12.94 6.77
N GLY A 24 -17.25 -12.91 5.75
CA GLY A 24 -18.70 -12.73 5.90
C GLY A 24 -19.13 -11.27 6.09
N HIS A 25 -18.30 -10.30 5.73
CA HIS A 25 -18.69 -8.89 5.74
C HIS A 25 -19.49 -8.51 4.50
N SER A 26 -20.36 -7.50 4.62
CA SER A 26 -20.97 -6.81 3.49
C SER A 26 -20.02 -5.67 3.09
N VAL A 27 -19.63 -5.62 1.81
CA VAL A 27 -18.63 -4.67 1.33
C VAL A 27 -19.24 -3.77 0.26
N THR A 28 -19.17 -2.46 0.47
CA THR A 28 -19.46 -1.47 -0.56
C THR A 28 -18.16 -0.88 -1.06
N VAL A 29 -17.87 -1.07 -2.35
CA VAL A 29 -16.69 -0.48 -3.02
C VAL A 29 -17.11 0.81 -3.70
N LEU A 30 -16.44 1.93 -3.37
CA LEU A 30 -16.48 3.16 -4.16
C LEU A 30 -15.15 3.31 -4.91
N ASP A 31 -15.19 3.28 -6.25
CA ASP A 31 -13.99 3.46 -7.08
C ASP A 31 -14.31 4.28 -8.34
N SER A 32 -13.39 5.11 -8.78
CA SER A 32 -13.54 5.88 -10.02
C SER A 32 -13.28 5.04 -11.26
N PHE A 33 -12.63 3.88 -11.11
CA PHE A 33 -12.15 3.02 -12.19
C PHE A 33 -11.28 3.78 -13.20
N LEU A 34 -10.42 4.66 -12.70
CA LEU A 34 -9.56 5.55 -13.49
C LEU A 34 -8.72 4.80 -14.53
N TYR A 35 -8.33 3.57 -14.22
CA TYR A 35 -7.48 2.73 -15.08
C TYR A 35 -8.28 1.66 -15.85
N ASN A 36 -9.61 1.77 -15.91
CA ASN A 36 -10.51 0.78 -16.53
C ASN A 36 -10.24 -0.67 -16.07
N GLN A 37 -9.84 -0.82 -14.81
CA GLN A 37 -9.52 -2.12 -14.21
C GLN A 37 -10.75 -2.99 -14.01
N THR A 38 -10.59 -4.31 -14.22
CA THR A 38 -11.61 -5.35 -14.09
C THR A 38 -11.38 -6.25 -12.87
N SER A 39 -10.66 -5.74 -11.90
CA SER A 39 -10.05 -6.49 -10.79
C SER A 39 -11.04 -7.12 -9.79
N LEU A 40 -12.31 -6.75 -9.83
CA LEU A 40 -13.36 -7.28 -8.94
C LEU A 40 -14.37 -8.19 -9.65
N LEU A 41 -14.15 -8.55 -10.93
CA LEU A 41 -15.12 -9.36 -11.68
C LEU A 41 -15.40 -10.72 -11.03
N ASP A 42 -14.39 -11.36 -10.45
CA ASP A 42 -14.54 -12.64 -9.76
C ASP A 42 -15.39 -12.55 -8.47
N CYS A 43 -15.62 -11.34 -7.97
CA CYS A 43 -16.44 -11.11 -6.79
C CYS A 43 -17.89 -10.71 -7.11
N CYS A 44 -18.22 -10.44 -8.39
CA CYS A 44 -19.53 -9.91 -8.78
C CYS A 44 -20.71 -10.86 -8.51
N ASN A 45 -20.44 -12.14 -8.32
CA ASN A 45 -21.48 -13.13 -7.95
C ASN A 45 -21.78 -13.12 -6.43
N ASN A 46 -21.02 -12.38 -5.61
CA ASN A 46 -21.23 -12.35 -4.17
C ASN A 46 -22.36 -11.34 -3.82
N PRO A 47 -23.46 -11.78 -3.18
CA PRO A 47 -24.59 -10.91 -2.85
C PRO A 47 -24.26 -9.84 -1.80
N ASN A 48 -23.15 -9.99 -1.09
CA ASN A 48 -22.68 -9.04 -0.07
C ASN A 48 -21.72 -7.99 -0.66
N LEU A 49 -21.54 -7.93 -1.99
CA LEU A 49 -20.71 -6.93 -2.66
C LEU A 49 -21.57 -5.92 -3.41
N ASP A 50 -21.44 -4.66 -3.04
CA ASP A 50 -21.95 -3.53 -3.82
C ASP A 50 -20.78 -2.75 -4.44
N ILE A 51 -20.92 -2.36 -5.72
CA ILE A 51 -19.91 -1.58 -6.45
C ILE A 51 -20.54 -0.28 -6.95
N VAL A 52 -19.98 0.83 -6.50
CA VAL A 52 -20.37 2.18 -6.91
C VAL A 52 -19.22 2.81 -7.70
N ARG A 53 -19.49 3.15 -8.96
CA ARG A 53 -18.56 3.96 -9.75
C ARG A 53 -18.73 5.42 -9.39
N GLY A 54 -17.69 6.05 -8.82
CA GLY A 54 -17.75 7.45 -8.42
C GLY A 54 -16.43 7.99 -7.91
N ASP A 55 -16.38 9.30 -7.74
CA ASP A 55 -15.24 10.00 -7.16
C ASP A 55 -15.41 10.14 -5.65
N VAL A 56 -14.40 9.78 -4.89
CA VAL A 56 -14.39 9.90 -3.41
C VAL A 56 -14.50 11.35 -2.92
N ARG A 57 -14.22 12.32 -3.78
CA ARG A 57 -14.36 13.76 -3.51
C ARG A 57 -15.81 14.28 -3.67
N ASP A 58 -16.70 13.52 -4.30
CA ASP A 58 -18.11 13.92 -4.48
C ASP A 58 -18.90 13.50 -3.24
N GLU A 59 -19.20 14.49 -2.38
CA GLU A 59 -19.99 14.28 -1.15
C GLU A 59 -21.35 13.66 -1.41
N ARG A 60 -22.01 14.00 -2.54
CA ARG A 60 -23.33 13.43 -2.90
C ARG A 60 -23.26 11.93 -3.15
N VAL A 61 -22.10 11.42 -3.56
CA VAL A 61 -21.88 10.00 -3.81
C VAL A 61 -21.42 9.29 -2.53
N VAL A 62 -20.42 9.85 -1.84
CA VAL A 62 -19.74 9.14 -0.76
C VAL A 62 -20.46 9.21 0.58
N LEU A 63 -21.11 10.33 0.92
CA LEU A 63 -21.76 10.48 2.23
C LEU A 63 -22.94 9.50 2.45
N PRO A 64 -23.81 9.22 1.45
CA PRO A 64 -24.83 8.18 1.60
C PRO A 64 -24.27 6.77 1.83
N LEU A 65 -23.05 6.48 1.31
CA LEU A 65 -22.35 5.22 1.54
C LEU A 65 -21.72 5.18 2.93
N LEU A 66 -21.08 6.28 3.34
CA LEU A 66 -20.52 6.45 4.68
C LEU A 66 -21.59 6.24 5.75
N ALA A 67 -22.77 6.83 5.58
CA ALA A 67 -23.86 6.73 6.56
C ALA A 67 -24.34 5.30 6.83
N LYS A 68 -24.08 4.35 5.92
CA LYS A 68 -24.47 2.94 6.03
C LYS A 68 -23.33 2.04 6.55
N ALA A 69 -22.11 2.57 6.62
CA ALA A 69 -20.92 1.79 6.95
C ALA A 69 -20.71 1.69 8.46
N ASP A 70 -20.37 0.50 8.94
CA ASP A 70 -19.86 0.27 10.30
C ASP A 70 -18.35 0.56 10.35
N ALA A 71 -17.64 0.26 9.25
CA ALA A 71 -16.20 0.49 9.12
C ALA A 71 -15.84 1.09 7.76
N VAL A 72 -14.76 1.86 7.71
CA VAL A 72 -14.25 2.54 6.51
C VAL A 72 -12.77 2.21 6.29
N MET A 73 -12.45 1.77 5.08
CA MET A 73 -11.08 1.51 4.63
C MET A 73 -10.76 2.43 3.44
N PRO A 74 -10.18 3.63 3.67
CA PRO A 74 -9.98 4.63 2.63
C PRO A 74 -8.71 4.34 1.82
N LEU A 75 -8.83 3.52 0.77
CA LEU A 75 -7.72 3.15 -0.13
C LEU A 75 -7.61 4.06 -1.36
N ALA A 76 -8.63 4.87 -1.68
CA ALA A 76 -8.60 5.78 -2.82
C ALA A 76 -7.44 6.77 -2.69
N CYS A 77 -6.49 6.72 -3.63
CA CYS A 77 -5.25 7.48 -3.53
C CYS A 77 -4.55 7.57 -4.88
N LEU A 78 -4.05 8.75 -5.24
CA LEU A 78 -3.00 8.87 -6.24
C LEU A 78 -1.69 8.43 -5.58
N VAL A 79 -1.10 7.34 -6.06
CA VAL A 79 0.05 6.71 -5.39
C VAL A 79 1.34 6.89 -6.17
N GLY A 80 2.44 7.04 -5.42
CA GLY A 80 3.78 7.23 -5.93
C GLY A 80 4.22 8.70 -5.95
N ALA A 81 5.49 8.93 -5.56
CA ALA A 81 6.06 10.27 -5.50
C ALA A 81 6.05 10.99 -6.87
N PRO A 82 6.37 10.33 -8.01
CA PRO A 82 6.34 10.97 -9.31
C PRO A 82 4.95 11.46 -9.72
N LEU A 83 3.92 10.63 -9.59
CA LEU A 83 2.55 11.01 -9.98
C LEU A 83 2.00 12.13 -9.11
N CYS A 84 2.25 12.09 -7.79
CA CYS A 84 1.83 13.17 -6.89
C CYS A 84 2.56 14.48 -7.18
N ALA A 85 3.83 14.44 -7.60
CA ALA A 85 4.57 15.64 -8.00
C ALA A 85 4.07 16.23 -9.32
N GLN A 86 3.65 15.38 -10.28
CA GLN A 86 3.05 15.81 -11.55
C GLN A 86 1.66 16.41 -11.37
N LYS A 87 0.86 15.89 -10.41
CA LYS A 87 -0.53 16.27 -10.18
C LYS A 87 -0.78 16.69 -8.73
N PRO A 88 -0.14 17.77 -8.24
CA PRO A 88 -0.13 18.11 -6.81
C PRO A 88 -1.51 18.47 -6.26
N ILE A 89 -2.35 19.15 -7.05
CA ILE A 89 -3.71 19.54 -6.63
C ILE A 89 -4.60 18.29 -6.51
N GLU A 90 -4.58 17.41 -7.52
CA GLU A 90 -5.33 16.15 -7.44
C GLU A 90 -4.82 15.26 -6.31
N ALA A 91 -3.49 15.18 -6.14
CA ALA A 91 -2.89 14.42 -5.05
C ALA A 91 -3.40 14.90 -3.69
N ARG A 92 -3.43 16.22 -3.44
CA ARG A 92 -3.97 16.76 -2.19
C ARG A 92 -5.46 16.47 -2.06
N SER A 93 -6.26 16.76 -3.08
CA SER A 93 -7.71 16.61 -3.00
C SER A 93 -8.16 15.15 -2.79
N VAL A 94 -7.48 14.17 -3.40
CA VAL A 94 -7.81 12.74 -3.25
C VAL A 94 -7.18 12.13 -2.00
N ASN A 95 -5.88 12.39 -1.77
CA ASN A 95 -5.12 11.67 -0.73
C ASN A 95 -5.30 12.25 0.67
N LEU A 96 -5.80 13.48 0.78
CA LEU A 96 -5.96 14.16 2.06
C LEU A 96 -7.39 14.71 2.22
N ASP A 97 -7.79 15.67 1.38
CA ASP A 97 -9.01 16.45 1.60
C ASP A 97 -10.28 15.56 1.59
N ALA A 98 -10.32 14.56 0.69
CA ALA A 98 -11.43 13.60 0.64
C ALA A 98 -11.53 12.76 1.92
N ILE A 99 -10.41 12.33 2.51
CA ILE A 99 -10.43 11.53 3.75
C ILE A 99 -10.76 12.43 4.94
N LEU A 100 -10.24 13.67 4.99
CA LEU A 100 -10.63 14.65 6.00
C LEU A 100 -12.14 14.95 5.95
N MET A 101 -12.73 14.98 4.77
CA MET A 101 -14.17 15.13 4.60
C MET A 101 -14.91 13.91 5.19
N LEU A 102 -14.47 12.67 4.89
CA LEU A 102 -15.04 11.47 5.50
C LEU A 102 -14.99 11.52 7.04
N LEU A 103 -13.83 11.87 7.62
CA LEU A 103 -13.66 11.96 9.08
C LEU A 103 -14.59 13.02 9.72
N ARG A 104 -14.82 14.15 9.04
CA ARG A 104 -15.75 15.20 9.54
C ARG A 104 -17.19 14.75 9.58
N HIS A 105 -17.61 13.88 8.68
CA HIS A 105 -19.00 13.39 8.57
C HIS A 105 -19.21 12.02 9.22
N ALA A 106 -18.12 11.41 9.71
CA ALA A 106 -18.18 10.10 10.35
C ALA A 106 -18.89 10.16 11.71
N SER A 107 -19.65 9.12 12.00
CA SER A 107 -20.18 8.88 13.34
C SER A 107 -19.05 8.40 14.27
N PRO A 108 -19.08 8.75 15.57
CA PRO A 108 -18.11 8.25 16.56
C PRO A 108 -18.06 6.72 16.69
N SER A 109 -19.08 6.01 16.25
CA SER A 109 -19.13 4.55 16.26
C SER A 109 -18.51 3.89 15.02
N GLN A 110 -18.20 4.66 13.97
CA GLN A 110 -17.62 4.14 12.75
C GLN A 110 -16.11 3.90 12.91
N LEU A 111 -15.68 2.71 12.53
CA LEU A 111 -14.28 2.30 12.64
C LEU A 111 -13.50 2.74 11.39
N PHE A 112 -12.33 3.33 11.57
CA PHE A 112 -11.44 3.67 10.46
C PHE A 112 -10.14 2.88 10.55
N VAL A 113 -9.85 2.06 9.52
CA VAL A 113 -8.54 1.43 9.33
C VAL A 113 -7.94 1.97 8.04
N SER A 114 -6.89 2.76 8.14
CA SER A 114 -6.36 3.52 7.00
C SER A 114 -4.90 3.20 6.70
N PRO A 115 -4.52 3.02 5.42
CA PRO A 115 -3.13 2.88 5.05
C PRO A 115 -2.44 4.24 5.03
N THR A 116 -1.34 4.34 5.75
CA THR A 116 -0.34 5.39 5.61
C THR A 116 0.95 4.79 5.04
N THR A 117 2.13 5.31 5.36
CA THR A 117 3.33 4.88 4.66
C THR A 117 4.59 5.06 5.48
N ASN A 118 5.50 4.10 5.41
CA ASN A 118 6.87 4.24 5.93
C ASN A 118 7.68 5.34 5.19
N SER A 119 7.19 5.83 4.05
CA SER A 119 7.81 6.98 3.35
C SER A 119 7.82 8.26 4.19
N GLY A 120 7.03 8.30 5.24
CA GLY A 120 7.03 9.38 6.23
C GLY A 120 8.36 9.53 6.98
N TYR A 121 9.14 8.46 7.12
CA TYR A 121 10.46 8.52 7.80
C TYR A 121 11.53 9.25 6.98
N GLY A 122 11.39 9.29 5.64
CA GLY A 122 12.33 9.98 4.75
C GLY A 122 13.70 9.31 4.71
N VAL A 123 14.69 9.89 5.38
CA VAL A 123 16.04 9.32 5.54
C VAL A 123 16.25 9.01 7.02
N GLY A 124 16.39 7.74 7.34
CA GLY A 124 16.68 7.27 8.69
C GLY A 124 18.16 7.43 9.06
N GLN A 125 18.48 7.18 10.30
CA GLN A 125 19.86 7.07 10.76
C GLN A 125 20.42 5.69 10.42
N GLU A 126 21.68 5.63 10.03
CA GLU A 126 22.33 4.37 9.68
C GLU A 126 22.34 3.41 10.87
N GLY A 127 21.94 2.17 10.65
CA GLY A 127 21.89 1.12 11.67
C GLY A 127 20.78 1.27 12.71
N VAL A 128 19.97 2.34 12.67
CA VAL A 128 18.88 2.59 13.62
C VAL A 128 17.54 2.27 12.98
N TYR A 129 16.76 1.41 13.63
CA TYR A 129 15.41 1.08 13.18
C TYR A 129 14.43 2.22 13.45
N CYS A 130 13.69 2.63 12.42
CA CYS A 130 12.53 3.50 12.60
C CYS A 130 11.41 2.73 13.28
N THR A 131 10.92 3.26 14.39
CA THR A 131 9.73 2.79 15.12
C THR A 131 8.58 3.78 14.93
N GLU A 132 7.43 3.50 15.51
CA GLU A 132 6.29 4.39 15.45
C GLU A 132 6.52 5.73 16.18
N GLU A 133 7.47 5.77 17.12
CA GLU A 133 7.89 6.95 17.87
C GLU A 133 8.95 7.80 17.12
N THR A 134 9.55 7.23 16.06
CA THR A 134 10.55 7.95 15.24
C THR A 134 9.89 9.17 14.57
N PRO A 135 10.48 10.38 14.71
CA PRO A 135 9.95 11.57 14.06
C PRO A 135 9.83 11.43 12.55
N MET A 136 8.70 11.86 12.01
CA MET A 136 8.45 11.84 10.57
C MET A 136 9.17 13.01 9.88
N ASN A 137 9.92 12.73 8.82
CA ASN A 137 10.61 13.72 7.99
C ASN A 137 10.44 13.41 6.49
N PRO A 138 9.19 13.49 5.96
CA PRO A 138 8.89 13.08 4.58
C PRO A 138 9.53 14.00 3.54
N ILE A 139 10.23 13.41 2.58
CA ILE A 139 10.93 14.14 1.51
C ILE A 139 10.05 14.39 0.27
N SER A 140 8.99 13.61 0.06
CA SER A 140 8.09 13.72 -1.10
C SER A 140 6.75 14.35 -0.73
N LEU A 141 6.05 14.93 -1.73
CA LEU A 141 4.67 15.42 -1.54
C LEU A 141 3.74 14.31 -1.05
N TYR A 142 3.84 13.10 -1.65
CA TYR A 142 3.07 11.93 -1.20
C TYR A 142 3.29 11.63 0.28
N GLY A 143 4.55 11.61 0.72
CA GLY A 143 4.88 11.37 2.13
C GLY A 143 4.32 12.45 3.05
N ARG A 144 4.45 13.73 2.68
CA ARG A 144 3.89 14.86 3.46
C ARG A 144 2.39 14.77 3.63
N LEU A 145 1.65 14.49 2.54
CA LEU A 145 0.19 14.34 2.59
C LEU A 145 -0.23 13.17 3.48
N LYS A 146 0.50 12.04 3.43
CA LYS A 146 0.21 10.88 4.27
C LYS A 146 0.54 11.10 5.74
N VAL A 147 1.56 11.89 6.08
CA VAL A 147 1.87 12.29 7.46
C VAL A 147 0.81 13.26 8.01
N GLU A 148 0.37 14.25 7.21
CA GLU A 148 -0.72 15.17 7.57
C GLU A 148 -2.03 14.40 7.81
N LEU A 149 -2.34 13.44 6.92
CA LEU A 149 -3.50 12.58 7.06
C LEU A 149 -3.45 11.71 8.32
N GLU A 150 -2.29 11.09 8.60
CA GLU A 150 -2.14 10.21 9.77
C GLU A 150 -2.49 10.93 11.05
N LYS A 151 -2.06 12.18 11.22
CA LYS A 151 -2.41 12.98 12.39
C LYS A 151 -3.93 13.07 12.57
N ALA A 152 -4.66 13.44 11.53
CA ALA A 152 -6.13 13.54 11.58
C ALA A 152 -6.81 12.18 11.85
N LEU A 153 -6.26 11.10 11.30
CA LEU A 153 -6.76 9.74 11.56
C LEU A 153 -6.61 9.36 13.04
N LEU A 154 -5.44 9.61 13.62
CA LEU A 154 -5.17 9.30 15.03
C LEU A 154 -6.01 10.15 15.98
N ASP A 155 -6.18 11.46 15.68
CA ASP A 155 -7.07 12.36 16.43
C ASP A 155 -8.53 11.88 16.40
N HIS A 156 -8.94 11.20 15.32
CA HIS A 156 -10.28 10.58 15.19
C HIS A 156 -10.39 9.21 15.90
N GLY A 157 -9.28 8.65 16.37
CA GLY A 157 -9.25 7.31 16.95
C GLY A 157 -9.10 6.16 15.93
N ALA A 158 -8.70 6.44 14.71
CA ALA A 158 -8.49 5.44 13.67
C ALA A 158 -7.24 4.58 13.94
N VAL A 159 -7.18 3.39 13.33
CA VAL A 159 -5.93 2.62 13.21
C VAL A 159 -5.21 3.05 11.94
N SER A 160 -3.96 3.51 12.08
CA SER A 160 -3.08 3.85 10.97
C SER A 160 -2.09 2.72 10.70
N LEU A 161 -2.11 2.17 9.48
CA LEU A 161 -1.16 1.15 9.03
C LEU A 161 -0.09 1.81 8.15
N ARG A 162 1.11 2.04 8.71
CA ARG A 162 2.28 2.57 7.99
C ARG A 162 2.88 1.45 7.13
N LEU A 163 2.39 1.32 5.90
CA LEU A 163 2.80 0.24 5.03
C LEU A 163 4.25 0.38 4.58
N ALA A 164 4.98 -0.72 4.63
CA ALA A 164 6.24 -0.93 3.93
C ALA A 164 6.03 -0.88 2.40
N THR A 165 7.10 -0.98 1.62
CA THR A 165 7.00 -1.10 0.16
C THR A 165 6.28 -2.40 -0.18
N VAL A 166 5.04 -2.26 -0.68
CA VAL A 166 4.18 -3.39 -0.99
C VAL A 166 4.63 -4.08 -2.28
N CYS A 167 4.55 -5.41 -2.32
CA CYS A 167 4.91 -6.21 -3.50
C CYS A 167 3.95 -7.40 -3.70
N GLY A 168 4.10 -8.10 -4.83
CA GLY A 168 3.35 -9.32 -5.15
C GLY A 168 2.30 -9.12 -6.23
N ILE A 169 1.68 -10.22 -6.64
CA ILE A 169 0.65 -10.24 -7.69
C ILE A 169 -0.70 -9.80 -7.13
N SER A 170 -1.41 -9.00 -7.92
CA SER A 170 -2.76 -8.53 -7.65
C SER A 170 -3.55 -8.44 -8.96
N PRO A 171 -4.88 -8.65 -8.94
CA PRO A 171 -5.74 -8.46 -10.12
C PRO A 171 -5.65 -7.05 -10.73
N ARG A 172 -5.40 -6.02 -9.92
CA ARG A 172 -4.98 -4.70 -10.38
C ARG A 172 -3.50 -4.52 -10.08
N MET A 173 -2.67 -4.98 -11.00
CA MET A 173 -1.21 -4.98 -10.82
C MET A 173 -0.62 -3.56 -10.80
N ARG A 174 0.51 -3.41 -10.09
CA ARG A 174 1.36 -2.22 -10.08
C ARG A 174 2.80 -2.62 -10.41
N LEU A 175 3.25 -2.34 -11.62
CA LEU A 175 4.61 -2.64 -12.09
C LEU A 175 5.63 -1.55 -11.70
N ASP A 176 5.17 -0.43 -11.15
CA ASP A 176 6.00 0.68 -10.69
C ASP A 176 6.55 0.49 -9.25
N LEU A 177 6.08 -0.53 -8.52
CA LEU A 177 6.58 -0.85 -7.18
C LEU A 177 7.94 -1.57 -7.26
N LEU A 178 8.86 -1.20 -6.38
CA LEU A 178 10.29 -1.55 -6.50
C LEU A 178 10.54 -3.05 -6.74
N VAL A 179 9.97 -3.94 -5.90
CA VAL A 179 10.15 -5.39 -6.05
C VAL A 179 9.51 -5.88 -7.35
N ASN A 180 8.32 -5.35 -7.66
CA ASN A 180 7.57 -5.71 -8.85
C ASN A 180 8.32 -5.28 -10.13
N ASP A 181 8.82 -4.02 -10.19
CA ASP A 181 9.59 -3.50 -11.33
C ASP A 181 10.90 -4.26 -11.51
N PHE A 182 11.67 -4.45 -10.43
CA PHE A 182 12.96 -5.12 -10.52
C PHE A 182 12.82 -6.58 -10.95
N THR A 183 11.81 -7.28 -10.44
CA THR A 183 11.52 -8.66 -10.88
C THR A 183 11.02 -8.69 -12.33
N TYR A 184 10.20 -7.72 -12.75
CA TYR A 184 9.76 -7.60 -14.14
C TYR A 184 10.96 -7.42 -15.08
N ARG A 185 11.86 -6.48 -14.77
CA ARG A 185 13.11 -6.27 -15.55
C ARG A 185 13.99 -7.51 -15.58
N ALA A 186 14.10 -8.22 -14.46
CA ALA A 186 14.86 -9.46 -14.42
C ALA A 186 14.33 -10.52 -15.38
N VAL A 187 12.98 -10.65 -15.49
CA VAL A 187 12.34 -11.63 -16.37
C VAL A 187 12.37 -11.19 -17.84
N THR A 188 12.09 -9.91 -18.13
CA THR A 188 11.94 -9.40 -19.51
C THR A 188 13.23 -8.88 -20.10
N ASP A 189 13.90 -7.98 -19.39
CA ASP A 189 15.07 -7.27 -19.89
C ASP A 189 16.39 -8.01 -19.53
N ARG A 190 16.35 -8.85 -18.48
CA ARG A 190 17.49 -9.57 -17.90
C ARG A 190 18.64 -8.67 -17.43
N PHE A 191 18.33 -7.41 -17.19
CA PHE A 191 19.33 -6.39 -16.89
C PHE A 191 18.72 -5.24 -16.10
N ILE A 192 19.49 -4.68 -15.14
CA ILE A 192 19.16 -3.46 -14.41
C ILE A 192 20.40 -2.64 -14.12
N VAL A 193 20.25 -1.29 -14.15
CA VAL A 193 21.24 -0.35 -13.62
C VAL A 193 20.71 0.24 -12.32
N LEU A 194 21.48 0.11 -11.24
CA LEU A 194 21.12 0.64 -9.93
C LEU A 194 21.87 1.95 -9.66
N PHE A 195 21.14 2.96 -9.24
CA PHE A 195 21.70 4.16 -8.62
C PHE A 195 21.53 4.05 -7.10
N GLU A 196 22.57 4.42 -6.34
CA GLU A 196 22.54 4.36 -4.87
C GLU A 196 22.01 3.00 -4.38
N ALA A 197 22.67 1.94 -4.84
CA ALA A 197 22.28 0.54 -4.65
C ALA A 197 22.19 0.13 -3.17
N HIS A 198 22.84 0.88 -2.28
CA HIS A 198 22.85 0.66 -0.83
C HIS A 198 21.60 1.16 -0.10
N PHE A 199 20.72 1.98 -0.74
CA PHE A 199 19.51 2.49 -0.11
C PHE A 199 18.57 1.37 0.29
N LYS A 200 18.21 1.34 1.57
CA LYS A 200 17.38 0.32 2.18
C LYS A 200 15.89 0.70 2.21
N ARG A 201 15.04 -0.32 2.15
CA ARG A 201 13.59 -0.28 2.32
C ARG A 201 13.14 -1.49 3.10
N ASN A 202 12.02 -1.34 3.79
CA ASN A 202 11.26 -2.48 4.29
C ASN A 202 10.20 -2.90 3.24
N TYR A 203 9.89 -4.19 3.18
CA TYR A 203 8.97 -4.78 2.19
C TYR A 203 7.87 -5.58 2.84
N ILE A 204 6.73 -5.75 2.14
CA ILE A 204 5.61 -6.58 2.54
C ILE A 204 4.83 -7.08 1.33
N HIS A 205 4.29 -8.30 1.42
CA HIS A 205 3.42 -8.84 0.39
C HIS A 205 2.00 -8.27 0.47
N VAL A 206 1.34 -8.03 -0.69
CA VAL A 206 0.01 -7.43 -0.76
C VAL A 206 -1.07 -8.26 -0.03
N ARG A 207 -0.95 -9.60 0.00
CA ARG A 207 -1.86 -10.45 0.80
C ARG A 207 -1.66 -10.27 2.30
N ASP A 208 -0.45 -10.03 2.75
CA ASP A 208 -0.18 -9.73 4.16
C ASP A 208 -0.68 -8.34 4.55
N VAL A 209 -0.66 -7.38 3.60
CA VAL A 209 -1.34 -6.09 3.79
C VAL A 209 -2.85 -6.30 4.01
N ALA A 210 -3.52 -7.08 3.17
CA ALA A 210 -4.95 -7.38 3.35
C ALA A 210 -5.21 -8.04 4.72
N ARG A 211 -4.36 -9.00 5.13
CA ARG A 211 -4.45 -9.63 6.46
C ARG A 211 -4.21 -8.65 7.61
N ALA A 212 -3.32 -7.65 7.43
CA ALA A 212 -3.13 -6.61 8.44
C ALA A 212 -4.38 -5.73 8.61
N PHE A 213 -5.11 -5.44 7.53
CA PHE A 213 -6.41 -4.76 7.62
C PHE A 213 -7.45 -5.59 8.36
N LEU A 214 -7.58 -6.88 8.05
CA LEU A 214 -8.48 -7.81 8.76
C LEU A 214 -8.10 -7.91 10.25
N HIS A 215 -6.82 -8.05 10.54
CA HIS A 215 -6.32 -8.09 11.91
C HIS A 215 -6.65 -6.80 12.68
N ALA A 216 -6.37 -5.64 12.08
CA ALA A 216 -6.68 -4.35 12.69
C ALA A 216 -8.19 -4.14 12.92
N LEU A 217 -9.04 -4.66 12.02
CA LEU A 217 -10.49 -4.62 12.19
C LEU A 217 -10.94 -5.52 13.35
N ALA A 218 -10.43 -6.75 13.41
CA ALA A 218 -10.77 -7.72 14.47
C ALA A 218 -10.28 -7.29 15.85
N HIS A 219 -9.19 -6.53 15.93
CA HIS A 219 -8.57 -6.07 17.18
C HIS A 219 -8.72 -4.55 17.37
N PHE A 220 -9.72 -3.93 16.73
CA PHE A 220 -9.82 -2.48 16.63
C PHE A 220 -9.76 -1.79 17.99
N ASP A 221 -10.49 -2.27 18.99
CA ASP A 221 -10.56 -1.64 20.32
C ASP A 221 -9.21 -1.54 21.02
N SER A 222 -8.33 -2.51 20.83
CA SER A 222 -6.99 -2.51 21.39
C SER A 222 -5.96 -1.75 20.55
N MET A 223 -6.27 -1.49 19.27
CA MET A 223 -5.37 -0.86 18.30
C MET A 223 -5.74 0.60 17.98
N LYS A 224 -6.94 1.05 18.29
CA LYS A 224 -7.46 2.39 17.93
C LYS A 224 -6.60 3.54 18.44
N GLY A 225 -6.55 4.61 17.66
CA GLY A 225 -5.78 5.82 17.97
C GLY A 225 -4.26 5.63 17.87
N GLN A 226 -3.79 4.55 17.25
CA GLN A 226 -2.37 4.22 17.18
C GLN A 226 -1.89 3.98 15.75
N PRO A 227 -0.64 4.39 15.41
CA PRO A 227 0.03 3.97 14.20
C PRO A 227 0.74 2.63 14.40
N TYR A 228 0.83 1.84 13.33
CA TYR A 228 1.57 0.57 13.28
C TYR A 228 2.38 0.47 12.01
N ASN A 229 3.69 0.20 12.12
CA ASN A 229 4.50 -0.20 10.99
C ASN A 229 4.08 -1.60 10.52
N VAL A 230 3.89 -1.77 9.22
CA VAL A 230 3.43 -3.03 8.65
C VAL A 230 4.39 -3.48 7.54
N GLY A 231 5.26 -4.43 7.87
CA GLY A 231 6.30 -4.94 7.00
C GLY A 231 6.84 -6.29 7.44
N LEU A 232 7.79 -6.82 6.69
CA LEU A 232 8.56 -8.01 7.04
C LEU A 232 9.77 -7.61 7.88
N SER A 233 9.91 -8.14 9.10
CA SER A 233 11.03 -7.80 10.00
C SER A 233 12.38 -8.31 9.46
N ASP A 234 12.37 -9.37 8.64
CA ASP A 234 13.54 -9.94 7.98
C ASP A 234 13.82 -9.37 6.57
N ALA A 235 13.02 -8.40 6.10
CA ALA A 235 13.15 -7.84 4.76
C ALA A 235 13.38 -6.30 4.77
N ASN A 236 14.34 -5.85 5.58
CA ASN A 236 14.93 -4.52 5.47
C ASN A 236 16.13 -4.59 4.52
N LEU A 237 15.87 -4.65 3.21
CA LEU A 237 16.89 -4.90 2.19
C LEU A 237 17.26 -3.63 1.43
N SER A 238 18.54 -3.52 1.06
CA SER A 238 18.99 -2.56 0.06
C SER A 238 18.52 -2.97 -1.35
N LYS A 239 18.61 -2.05 -2.30
CA LYS A 239 18.31 -2.36 -3.71
C LYS A 239 19.20 -3.48 -4.23
N MET A 240 20.51 -3.46 -3.86
CA MET A 240 21.44 -4.52 -4.25
C MET A 240 21.05 -5.86 -3.64
N GLU A 241 20.80 -5.92 -2.33
CA GLU A 241 20.36 -7.14 -1.65
C GLU A 241 19.08 -7.70 -2.27
N LEU A 242 18.09 -6.85 -2.56
CA LEU A 242 16.87 -7.26 -3.27
C LEU A 242 17.18 -7.84 -4.66
N CYS A 243 18.05 -7.20 -5.44
CA CYS A 243 18.44 -7.71 -6.75
C CYS A 243 19.16 -9.05 -6.66
N LEU A 244 19.96 -9.28 -5.63
CA LEU A 244 20.59 -10.57 -5.39
C LEU A 244 19.57 -11.67 -5.05
N GLU A 245 18.53 -11.36 -4.26
CA GLU A 245 17.42 -12.30 -4.02
C GLU A 245 16.67 -12.64 -5.33
N ILE A 246 16.41 -11.65 -6.17
CA ILE A 246 15.80 -11.86 -7.50
C ILE A 246 16.71 -12.74 -8.38
N LYS A 247 18.01 -12.48 -8.39
CA LYS A 247 19.00 -13.23 -9.19
C LYS A 247 19.08 -14.71 -8.84
N LYS A 248 18.83 -15.07 -7.57
CA LYS A 248 18.77 -16.49 -7.14
C LYS A 248 17.67 -17.25 -7.90
N GLN A 249 16.58 -16.56 -8.28
CA GLN A 249 15.43 -17.15 -8.99
C GLN A 249 15.47 -16.91 -10.50
N VAL A 250 16.17 -15.87 -10.95
CA VAL A 250 16.40 -15.53 -12.37
C VAL A 250 17.91 -15.43 -12.61
N PRO A 251 18.65 -16.56 -12.76
CA PRO A 251 20.13 -16.56 -12.85
C PRO A 251 20.70 -15.71 -13.99
N ALA A 252 19.93 -15.57 -15.10
CA ALA A 252 20.32 -14.74 -16.26
C ALA A 252 20.25 -13.22 -16.00
N PHE A 253 19.79 -12.78 -14.81
CA PHE A 253 19.66 -11.38 -14.46
C PHE A 253 21.04 -10.74 -14.20
N THR A 254 21.37 -9.70 -14.97
CA THR A 254 22.60 -8.91 -14.84
C THR A 254 22.32 -7.64 -14.05
N ILE A 255 23.10 -7.41 -13.01
CA ILE A 255 22.98 -6.25 -12.12
C ILE A 255 24.22 -5.39 -12.32
N MET A 256 24.04 -4.11 -12.63
CA MET A 256 25.10 -3.12 -12.73
C MET A 256 24.83 -1.98 -11.76
N GLU A 257 25.84 -1.57 -11.03
CA GLU A 257 25.78 -0.36 -10.22
C GLU A 257 26.38 0.81 -11.02
N ALA A 258 25.61 1.88 -11.14
CA ALA A 258 26.05 3.09 -11.82
C ALA A 258 27.04 3.85 -10.92
N PRO A 259 28.24 4.18 -11.41
CA PRO A 259 29.23 4.90 -10.62
C PRO A 259 28.88 6.38 -10.41
N VAL A 260 27.96 6.91 -11.23
CA VAL A 260 27.52 8.32 -11.21
C VAL A 260 26.02 8.39 -11.42
N GLY A 261 25.36 9.33 -10.75
CA GLY A 261 23.92 9.57 -10.82
C GLY A 261 23.29 9.44 -9.44
N LYS A 262 22.02 9.90 -9.37
CA LYS A 262 21.22 9.84 -8.14
C LYS A 262 19.88 9.18 -8.43
N ASP A 263 19.39 8.40 -7.47
CA ASP A 263 18.00 7.96 -7.47
C ASP A 263 17.10 9.16 -7.13
N PRO A 264 16.06 9.45 -7.93
CA PRO A 264 15.07 10.45 -7.55
C PRO A 264 14.39 10.14 -6.21
N ASP A 265 14.31 8.86 -5.83
CA ASP A 265 13.76 8.41 -4.56
C ASP A 265 14.86 8.24 -3.50
N GLN A 266 15.20 9.34 -2.83
CA GLN A 266 16.26 9.44 -1.82
C GLN A 266 15.94 8.77 -0.47
N ARG A 267 14.83 8.03 -0.36
CA ARG A 267 14.47 7.35 0.89
C ARG A 267 15.48 6.25 1.23
N ASN A 268 15.97 6.27 2.46
CA ASN A 268 16.87 5.26 2.98
C ASN A 268 16.62 5.05 4.47
N TYR A 269 16.00 3.93 4.85
CA TYR A 269 15.65 3.61 6.22
C TYR A 269 15.45 2.10 6.42
N ILE A 270 15.59 1.66 7.66
CA ILE A 270 15.17 0.34 8.14
C ILE A 270 14.05 0.51 9.16
N VAL A 271 13.11 -0.43 9.21
CA VAL A 271 11.87 -0.30 10.00
C VAL A 271 11.70 -1.49 10.94
N SER A 272 11.32 -1.20 12.17
CA SER A 272 10.85 -2.20 13.13
C SER A 272 9.35 -2.39 12.98
N ASN A 273 8.90 -3.64 12.90
CA ASN A 273 7.49 -4.01 12.89
C ASN A 273 7.04 -4.64 14.22
N ALA A 274 7.89 -4.53 15.25
CA ALA A 274 7.68 -5.20 16.55
C ALA A 274 6.35 -4.81 17.23
N LYS A 275 5.88 -3.57 17.03
CA LYS A 275 4.63 -3.09 17.62
C LYS A 275 3.41 -3.84 17.08
N ILE A 276 3.29 -4.04 15.79
CA ILE A 276 2.18 -4.81 15.22
C ILE A 276 2.34 -6.30 15.50
N GLU A 277 3.57 -6.83 15.49
CA GLU A 277 3.84 -8.23 15.84
C GLU A 277 3.42 -8.54 17.29
N ALA A 278 3.60 -7.59 18.21
CA ALA A 278 3.14 -7.72 19.59
C ALA A 278 1.61 -7.81 19.75
N THR A 279 0.84 -7.38 18.74
CA THR A 279 -0.63 -7.58 18.69
C THR A 279 -1.04 -8.97 18.24
N GLY A 280 -0.07 -9.84 17.89
CA GLY A 280 -0.30 -11.18 17.33
C GLY A 280 -0.35 -11.23 15.79
N PHE A 281 -0.14 -10.13 15.10
CA PHE A 281 -0.03 -10.12 13.63
C PHE A 281 1.36 -10.53 13.19
N HIS A 282 1.45 -11.55 12.33
CA HIS A 282 2.69 -11.97 11.69
C HIS A 282 2.48 -12.13 10.17
N PRO A 283 3.28 -11.45 9.32
CA PRO A 283 3.29 -11.69 7.89
C PRO A 283 3.61 -13.16 7.56
N GLN A 284 3.00 -13.70 6.51
CA GLN A 284 3.15 -15.12 6.13
C GLN A 284 3.92 -15.32 4.83
N VAL A 285 4.04 -14.28 3.99
CA VAL A 285 4.65 -14.38 2.68
C VAL A 285 6.04 -13.76 2.71
N SER A 286 7.09 -14.59 2.62
CA SER A 286 8.47 -14.12 2.56
C SER A 286 8.75 -13.34 1.26
N ILE A 287 9.81 -12.53 1.25
CA ILE A 287 10.23 -11.82 0.04
C ILE A 287 10.60 -12.79 -1.10
N GLN A 288 11.19 -13.93 -0.78
CA GLN A 288 11.53 -14.98 -1.74
C GLN A 288 10.28 -15.58 -2.39
N SER A 289 9.24 -15.84 -1.60
CA SER A 289 7.94 -16.33 -2.10
C SER A 289 7.25 -15.28 -2.97
N ALA A 290 7.31 -14.00 -2.60
CA ALA A 290 6.79 -12.89 -3.39
C ALA A 290 7.49 -12.79 -4.76
N ILE A 291 8.82 -12.92 -4.80
CA ILE A 291 9.60 -12.92 -6.04
C ILE A 291 9.21 -14.12 -6.91
N ALA A 292 9.11 -15.34 -6.34
CA ALA A 292 8.71 -16.53 -7.08
C ALA A 292 7.32 -16.39 -7.74
N GLU A 293 6.38 -15.80 -7.01
CA GLU A 293 5.04 -15.50 -7.51
C GLU A 293 5.08 -14.49 -8.65
N LEU A 294 5.86 -13.41 -8.51
CA LEU A 294 6.03 -12.39 -9.54
C LEU A 294 6.65 -12.98 -10.82
N VAL A 295 7.70 -13.81 -10.70
CA VAL A 295 8.33 -14.48 -11.84
C VAL A 295 7.31 -15.32 -12.60
N LYS A 296 6.43 -16.05 -11.92
CA LYS A 296 5.30 -16.78 -12.54
C LYS A 296 4.32 -15.85 -13.23
N GLY A 297 3.87 -14.79 -12.51
CA GLY A 297 2.88 -13.85 -13.01
C GLY A 297 3.34 -13.13 -14.27
N TYR A 298 4.63 -12.84 -14.39
CA TYR A 298 5.20 -12.15 -15.56
C TYR A 298 5.33 -13.00 -16.81
N GLN A 299 4.94 -14.28 -16.78
CA GLN A 299 4.69 -15.06 -18.00
C GLN A 299 3.38 -14.63 -18.68
N VAL A 300 2.47 -14.01 -17.93
CA VAL A 300 1.12 -13.62 -18.37
C VAL A 300 0.98 -12.12 -18.54
N LEU A 301 1.55 -11.33 -17.61
CA LEU A 301 1.36 -9.87 -17.53
C LEU A 301 2.25 -9.11 -18.51
N ARG A 302 1.69 -8.05 -19.13
CA ARG A 302 2.42 -7.12 -19.98
C ARG A 302 2.40 -5.72 -19.37
N ARG A 303 3.53 -5.00 -19.46
CA ARG A 303 3.74 -3.70 -18.78
C ARG A 303 2.74 -2.63 -19.21
N ASN A 304 2.49 -2.49 -20.50
CA ASN A 304 1.62 -1.44 -21.04
C ASN A 304 0.15 -1.59 -20.63
N GLN A 305 -0.26 -2.75 -20.13
CA GLN A 305 -1.62 -2.99 -19.65
C GLN A 305 -1.83 -2.53 -18.19
N TYR A 306 -0.75 -2.44 -17.41
CA TYR A 306 -0.82 -2.24 -15.95
C TYR A 306 0.06 -1.07 -15.47
N ALA A 307 0.53 -0.22 -16.36
CA ALA A 307 1.25 0.97 -15.98
C ALA A 307 0.33 2.02 -15.34
N ASN A 308 0.84 2.77 -14.39
CA ASN A 308 0.12 3.90 -13.78
C ASN A 308 0.40 5.23 -14.49
N VAL A 309 1.34 5.25 -15.40
CA VAL A 309 1.79 6.40 -16.20
C VAL A 309 1.97 6.00 -17.66
#